data_2b35e12b2821f3b8687790909e119802
#
_entry.id   2b35e12b2821f3b8687790909e119802
#
_cell.length_a   1.000
_cell.length_b   1.000
_cell.length_c   1.000
_cell.angle_alpha   90.00
_cell.angle_beta   90.00
_cell.angle_gamma   90.00
#
_symmetry.space_group_name_H-M   'P 1'
#
loop_
_entity.id
_entity.type
_entity.pdbx_description
1 polymer ?
#
loop_
_entity_poly.entity_id
_entity_poly.type
_entity_poly.pdbx_seq_one_letter_code
_entity_poly.pdbx_strand_id
1 'polypeptide(L)'
;MTEQDHPAQPGRTAPSELLRANPVIAVLRASDPHDYDRVIDVLADNGVRSVELTLSTPGTLEHLPTLAGREGVEIGIGTVTTVDQARQAIDGGAAYLVTPVTRLEIIRVALEADVPVYPGGLTPTELFSAWEAGATAVKIFPAETVGPQYGSHLRGPFPDLQFVPSGGIGLEDIPRWLGAGAVAVSMGGPLIGDALKGGSLDALASRARRVVEAASER
;
A
#
# COMPACT_ATOMS: atom_id res chain seq x y z
N MET A 1 -39.10 -14.47 -7.47
CA MET A 1 -37.77 -14.05 -6.97
C MET A 1 -36.84 -14.18 -8.14
N THR A 2 -36.58 -13.08 -8.83
CA THR A 2 -35.68 -13.03 -9.98
C THR A 2 -34.26 -12.93 -9.44
N GLU A 3 -33.47 -13.96 -9.71
CA GLU A 3 -32.02 -13.95 -9.55
C GLU A 3 -31.48 -12.73 -10.30
N GLN A 4 -30.93 -11.76 -9.56
CA GLN A 4 -30.23 -10.63 -10.17
C GLN A 4 -28.90 -11.18 -10.69
N ASP A 5 -28.82 -11.34 -12.02
CA ASP A 5 -27.57 -11.56 -12.74
C ASP A 5 -26.62 -10.39 -12.41
N HIS A 6 -25.78 -10.58 -11.40
CA HIS A 6 -24.61 -9.72 -11.19
C HIS A 6 -23.59 -10.13 -12.25
N PRO A 7 -23.15 -9.20 -13.12
CA PRO A 7 -22.07 -9.52 -14.05
C PRO A 7 -20.89 -10.06 -13.26
N ALA A 8 -20.30 -11.15 -13.73
CA ALA A 8 -19.11 -11.74 -13.13
C ALA A 8 -18.06 -10.64 -12.95
N GLN A 9 -17.71 -10.32 -11.71
CA GLN A 9 -16.66 -9.34 -11.40
C GLN A 9 -15.35 -9.90 -11.97
N PRO A 10 -14.53 -9.10 -12.69
CA PRO A 10 -13.19 -9.52 -13.04
C PRO A 10 -12.46 -10.00 -11.78
N GLY A 11 -11.71 -11.07 -11.87
CA GLY A 11 -11.09 -11.73 -10.73
C GLY A 11 -10.25 -10.73 -9.93
N ARG A 12 -10.53 -10.62 -8.63
CA ARG A 12 -9.77 -9.76 -7.71
C ARG A 12 -8.31 -10.21 -7.70
N THR A 13 -7.37 -9.30 -7.95
CA THR A 13 -5.94 -9.56 -7.77
C THR A 13 -5.62 -9.78 -6.28
N ALA A 14 -4.72 -10.71 -6.00
CA ALA A 14 -4.23 -10.94 -4.63
C ALA A 14 -3.03 -10.03 -4.30
N PRO A 15 -2.77 -9.73 -3.02
CA PRO A 15 -1.48 -9.17 -2.61
C PRO A 15 -0.32 -10.06 -3.08
N SER A 16 0.80 -9.47 -3.46
CA SER A 16 1.98 -10.19 -3.94
C SER A 16 2.53 -11.18 -2.90
N GLU A 17 3.35 -12.13 -3.33
CA GLU A 17 4.06 -13.02 -2.41
C GLU A 17 5.05 -12.26 -1.53
N LEU A 18 5.70 -11.22 -2.05
CA LEU A 18 6.62 -10.37 -1.29
C LEU A 18 5.90 -9.67 -0.14
N LEU A 19 4.72 -9.08 -0.40
CA LEU A 19 3.93 -8.42 0.63
C LEU A 19 3.34 -9.43 1.63
N ARG A 20 2.94 -10.63 1.19
CA ARG A 20 2.45 -11.67 2.11
C ARG A 20 3.55 -12.24 3.00
N ALA A 21 4.78 -12.35 2.49
CA ALA A 21 5.93 -12.82 3.26
C ALA A 21 6.35 -11.81 4.34
N ASN A 22 6.32 -10.52 4.02
CA ASN A 22 6.56 -9.44 4.97
C ASN A 22 5.48 -8.35 4.78
N PRO A 23 4.45 -8.30 5.65
CA PRO A 23 3.27 -7.48 5.46
C PRO A 23 3.48 -6.00 5.81
N VAL A 24 4.50 -5.39 5.23
CA VAL A 24 4.86 -3.98 5.42
C VAL A 24 5.05 -3.30 4.07
N ILE A 25 4.33 -2.19 3.86
CA ILE A 25 4.53 -1.28 2.74
C ILE A 25 5.25 -0.03 3.26
N ALA A 26 6.44 0.24 2.74
CA ALA A 26 7.18 1.46 3.04
C ALA A 26 6.72 2.60 2.12
N VAL A 27 6.20 3.70 2.68
CA VAL A 27 5.72 4.85 1.91
C VAL A 27 6.81 5.91 1.83
N LEU A 28 7.27 6.18 0.61
CA LEU A 28 8.33 7.15 0.32
C LEU A 28 7.73 8.42 -0.29
N ARG A 29 8.13 9.54 0.31
CA ARG A 29 7.83 10.89 -0.18
C ARG A 29 9.09 11.73 -0.08
N ALA A 30 9.66 12.09 -1.23
CA ALA A 30 10.90 12.84 -1.34
C ALA A 30 10.66 14.24 -1.95
N SER A 31 11.70 15.03 -2.00
CA SER A 31 11.73 16.27 -2.79
C SER A 31 12.23 15.99 -4.22
N ASP A 32 13.07 14.98 -4.38
CA ASP A 32 13.64 14.52 -5.65
C ASP A 32 13.48 13.01 -5.75
N PRO A 33 12.96 12.46 -6.87
CA PRO A 33 12.76 11.02 -7.04
C PRO A 33 14.08 10.22 -7.05
N HIS A 34 15.21 10.83 -7.36
CA HIS A 34 16.53 10.19 -7.28
C HIS A 34 16.97 9.86 -5.84
N ASP A 35 16.35 10.47 -4.83
CA ASP A 35 16.59 10.09 -3.44
C ASP A 35 16.02 8.71 -3.07
N TYR A 36 15.12 8.15 -3.89
CA TYR A 36 14.53 6.84 -3.64
C TYR A 36 15.53 5.70 -3.71
N ASP A 37 16.46 5.72 -4.68
CA ASP A 37 17.34 4.60 -5.03
C ASP A 37 18.03 4.01 -3.80
N ARG A 38 18.80 4.82 -3.07
CA ARG A 38 19.54 4.39 -1.89
C ARG A 38 18.66 3.96 -0.72
N VAL A 39 17.46 4.56 -0.60
CA VAL A 39 16.52 4.23 0.48
C VAL A 39 15.84 2.89 0.19
N ILE A 40 15.47 2.62 -1.05
CA ILE A 40 14.91 1.33 -1.48
C ILE A 40 15.91 0.20 -1.23
N ASP A 41 17.18 0.39 -1.61
CA ASP A 41 18.22 -0.62 -1.41
C ASP A 41 18.35 -0.99 0.08
N VAL A 42 18.44 0.02 0.96
CA VAL A 42 18.52 -0.23 2.42
C VAL A 42 17.27 -0.92 2.96
N LEU A 43 16.08 -0.55 2.51
CA LEU A 43 14.82 -1.19 2.93
C LEU A 43 14.79 -2.66 2.52
N ALA A 44 15.15 -2.95 1.26
CA ALA A 44 15.17 -4.30 0.70
C ALA A 44 16.16 -5.21 1.41
N ASP A 45 17.39 -4.74 1.63
CA ASP A 45 18.48 -5.45 2.33
C ASP A 45 18.10 -5.78 3.78
N ASN A 46 17.16 -5.03 4.37
CA ASN A 46 16.68 -5.23 5.73
C ASN A 46 15.24 -5.79 5.79
N GLY A 47 14.75 -6.40 4.68
CA GLY A 47 13.55 -7.21 4.62
C GLY A 47 12.25 -6.47 4.28
N VAL A 48 12.26 -5.14 4.14
CA VAL A 48 11.08 -4.38 3.67
C VAL A 48 11.12 -4.29 2.15
N ARG A 49 10.32 -5.10 1.46
CA ARG A 49 10.40 -5.32 0.01
C ARG A 49 9.22 -4.79 -0.79
N SER A 50 8.21 -4.25 -0.13
CA SER A 50 7.10 -3.56 -0.78
C SER A 50 7.21 -2.07 -0.52
N VAL A 51 7.34 -1.27 -1.59
CA VAL A 51 7.64 0.15 -1.51
C VAL A 51 6.62 0.95 -2.33
N GLU A 52 5.95 1.90 -1.68
CA GLU A 52 5.01 2.84 -2.29
C GLU A 52 5.72 4.18 -2.57
N LEU A 53 5.88 4.57 -3.83
CA LEU A 53 6.36 5.89 -4.23
C LEU A 53 5.18 6.83 -4.44
N THR A 54 5.15 7.97 -3.75
CA THR A 54 3.98 8.85 -3.81
C THR A 54 4.09 9.88 -4.94
N LEU A 55 3.00 10.11 -5.69
CA LEU A 55 2.92 11.13 -6.74
C LEU A 55 2.97 12.57 -6.23
N SER A 56 3.02 12.75 -4.91
CA SER A 56 3.32 14.07 -4.32
C SER A 56 4.79 14.46 -4.47
N THR A 57 5.66 13.54 -4.87
CA THR A 57 7.04 13.84 -5.30
C THR A 57 7.04 14.07 -6.81
N PRO A 58 7.42 15.28 -7.29
CA PRO A 58 7.51 15.55 -8.72
C PRO A 58 8.51 14.60 -9.40
N GLY A 59 8.22 14.18 -10.65
CA GLY A 59 9.10 13.30 -11.41
C GLY A 59 9.05 11.80 -11.04
N THR A 60 8.15 11.40 -10.11
CA THR A 60 8.05 9.99 -9.71
C THR A 60 7.67 9.07 -10.86
N LEU A 61 6.72 9.46 -11.72
CA LEU A 61 6.31 8.62 -12.86
C LEU A 61 7.42 8.47 -13.90
N GLU A 62 8.15 9.54 -14.15
CA GLU A 62 9.27 9.55 -15.10
C GLU A 62 10.44 8.68 -14.59
N HIS A 63 10.64 8.63 -13.27
CA HIS A 63 11.70 7.85 -12.64
C HIS A 63 11.31 6.36 -12.42
N LEU A 64 10.02 6.06 -12.34
CA LEU A 64 9.50 4.72 -12.07
C LEU A 64 10.11 3.61 -12.94
N PRO A 65 10.26 3.75 -14.28
CA PRO A 65 10.82 2.68 -15.11
C PRO A 65 12.24 2.26 -14.73
N THR A 66 13.02 3.13 -14.08
CA THR A 66 14.37 2.81 -13.60
C THR A 66 14.35 1.99 -12.31
N LEU A 67 13.24 2.00 -11.57
CA LEU A 67 13.04 1.32 -10.31
C LEU A 67 12.22 0.04 -10.43
N ALA A 68 11.27 -0.01 -11.41
CA ALA A 68 10.27 -1.07 -11.63
C ALA A 68 10.95 -2.35 -12.04
N GLY A 69 11.78 -2.93 -11.92
CA GLY A 69 12.45 -4.19 -12.34
C GLY A 69 13.54 -4.62 -11.37
N ARG A 70 13.64 -3.95 -10.23
CA ARG A 70 14.60 -4.31 -9.20
C ARG A 70 14.27 -5.69 -8.63
N GLU A 71 15.25 -6.57 -8.62
CA GLU A 71 15.07 -7.93 -8.12
C GLU A 71 14.75 -7.94 -6.61
N GLY A 72 13.74 -8.70 -6.23
CA GLY A 72 13.35 -8.91 -4.85
C GLY A 72 12.64 -7.72 -4.17
N VAL A 73 12.25 -6.69 -4.93
CA VAL A 73 11.48 -5.53 -4.47
C VAL A 73 10.31 -5.28 -5.41
N GLU A 74 9.15 -5.01 -4.87
CA GLU A 74 8.00 -4.50 -5.65
C GLU A 74 7.83 -3.00 -5.42
N ILE A 75 7.68 -2.27 -6.51
CA ILE A 75 7.50 -0.81 -6.50
C ILE A 75 6.06 -0.49 -6.90
N GLY A 76 5.29 0.04 -5.96
CA GLY A 76 3.96 0.55 -6.21
C GLY A 76 3.93 2.08 -6.29
N ILE A 77 2.88 2.61 -6.91
CA ILE A 77 2.63 4.04 -6.99
C ILE A 77 1.45 4.43 -6.11
N GLY A 78 1.71 5.38 -5.21
CA GLY A 78 0.72 5.93 -4.29
C GLY A 78 0.33 7.38 -4.58
N THR A 79 -0.72 7.82 -3.90
CA THR A 79 -1.33 9.14 -4.10
C THR A 79 -1.91 9.30 -5.53
N VAL A 80 -2.31 8.17 -6.14
CA VAL A 80 -2.97 8.18 -7.45
C VAL A 80 -4.39 8.73 -7.27
N THR A 81 -4.73 9.78 -8.02
CA THR A 81 -6.02 10.47 -7.91
C THR A 81 -6.79 10.58 -9.22
N THR A 82 -6.15 10.26 -10.34
CA THR A 82 -6.76 10.29 -11.68
C THR A 82 -6.53 9.00 -12.44
N VAL A 83 -7.39 8.71 -13.42
CA VAL A 83 -7.26 7.57 -14.32
C VAL A 83 -5.96 7.66 -15.15
N ASP A 84 -5.58 8.87 -15.58
CA ASP A 84 -4.36 9.08 -16.38
C ASP A 84 -3.11 8.78 -15.57
N GLN A 85 -3.06 9.17 -14.29
CA GLN A 85 -1.97 8.78 -13.38
C GLN A 85 -1.91 7.28 -13.18
N ALA A 86 -3.06 6.60 -13.04
CA ALA A 86 -3.12 5.15 -12.91
C ALA A 86 -2.54 4.45 -14.14
N ARG A 87 -2.94 4.87 -15.35
CA ARG A 87 -2.42 4.33 -16.61
C ARG A 87 -0.91 4.55 -16.75
N GLN A 88 -0.44 5.77 -16.51
CA GLN A 88 1.00 6.09 -16.57
C GLN A 88 1.80 5.26 -15.58
N ALA A 89 1.30 5.05 -14.36
CA ALA A 89 1.94 4.19 -13.37
C ALA A 89 2.00 2.72 -13.83
N ILE A 90 0.91 2.19 -14.38
CA ILE A 90 0.84 0.83 -14.93
C ILE A 90 1.81 0.67 -16.11
N ASP A 91 1.77 1.59 -17.06
CA ASP A 91 2.66 1.60 -18.23
C ASP A 91 4.14 1.72 -17.83
N GLY A 92 4.42 2.43 -16.74
CA GLY A 92 5.76 2.57 -16.14
C GLY A 92 6.23 1.34 -15.34
N GLY A 93 5.39 0.31 -15.18
CA GLY A 93 5.74 -0.93 -14.50
C GLY A 93 5.43 -0.94 -13.00
N ALA A 94 4.48 -0.14 -12.52
CA ALA A 94 4.03 -0.21 -11.13
C ALA A 94 3.51 -1.61 -10.78
N ALA A 95 4.05 -2.21 -9.72
CA ALA A 95 3.61 -3.51 -9.24
C ALA A 95 2.23 -3.45 -8.56
N TYR A 96 1.82 -2.29 -8.07
CA TYR A 96 0.50 -2.04 -7.49
C TYR A 96 0.19 -0.54 -7.45
N LEU A 97 -1.10 -0.21 -7.28
CA LEU A 97 -1.55 1.17 -7.13
C LEU A 97 -2.14 1.41 -5.73
N VAL A 98 -1.92 2.60 -5.19
CA VAL A 98 -2.54 3.06 -3.93
C VAL A 98 -3.19 4.42 -4.14
N THR A 99 -4.43 4.57 -3.70
CA THR A 99 -5.12 5.87 -3.79
C THR A 99 -5.44 6.41 -2.39
N PRO A 100 -5.50 7.73 -2.19
CA PRO A 100 -5.90 8.30 -0.90
C PRO A 100 -7.42 8.25 -0.67
N VAL A 101 -8.19 8.05 -1.73
CA VAL A 101 -9.66 8.05 -1.74
C VAL A 101 -10.19 6.94 -2.63
N THR A 102 -11.43 6.52 -2.43
CA THR A 102 -12.10 5.55 -3.31
C THR A 102 -12.50 6.20 -4.64
N ARG A 103 -11.94 5.71 -5.74
CA ARG A 103 -12.25 6.09 -7.12
C ARG A 103 -12.48 4.83 -7.94
N LEU A 104 -13.74 4.52 -8.23
CA LEU A 104 -14.13 3.27 -8.91
C LEU A 104 -13.51 3.14 -10.31
N GLU A 105 -13.30 4.26 -11.00
CA GLU A 105 -12.67 4.32 -12.30
C GLU A 105 -11.20 3.86 -12.26
N ILE A 106 -10.48 4.20 -11.17
CA ILE A 106 -9.08 3.77 -10.98
C ILE A 106 -9.03 2.27 -10.66
N ILE A 107 -9.94 1.79 -9.81
CA ILE A 107 -10.04 0.35 -9.50
C ILE A 107 -10.25 -0.44 -10.79
N ARG A 108 -11.19 -0.01 -11.66
CA ARG A 108 -11.47 -0.69 -12.92
C ARG A 108 -10.23 -0.74 -13.83
N VAL A 109 -9.51 0.37 -13.98
CA VAL A 109 -8.28 0.43 -14.80
C VAL A 109 -7.21 -0.52 -14.27
N ALA A 110 -7.04 -0.61 -12.96
CA ALA A 110 -6.09 -1.52 -12.34
C ALA A 110 -6.48 -2.99 -12.59
N LEU A 111 -7.77 -3.34 -12.44
CA LEU A 111 -8.28 -4.69 -12.72
C LEU A 111 -8.14 -5.09 -14.19
N GLU A 112 -8.43 -4.17 -15.13
CA GLU A 112 -8.26 -4.40 -16.57
C GLU A 112 -6.80 -4.71 -16.94
N ALA A 113 -5.84 -4.20 -16.15
CA ALA A 113 -4.41 -4.42 -16.31
C ALA A 113 -3.84 -5.55 -15.45
N ASP A 114 -4.67 -6.23 -14.65
CA ASP A 114 -4.27 -7.25 -13.66
C ASP A 114 -3.25 -6.72 -12.63
N VAL A 115 -3.36 -5.43 -12.27
CA VAL A 115 -2.51 -4.77 -11.28
C VAL A 115 -3.23 -4.65 -9.94
N PRO A 116 -2.64 -5.11 -8.82
CA PRO A 116 -3.18 -4.93 -7.49
C PRO A 116 -3.48 -3.46 -7.17
N VAL A 117 -4.62 -3.21 -6.49
CA VAL A 117 -5.02 -1.85 -6.13
C VAL A 117 -5.54 -1.77 -4.69
N TYR A 118 -5.07 -0.76 -3.97
CA TYR A 118 -5.38 -0.47 -2.57
C TYR A 118 -6.06 0.91 -2.45
N PRO A 119 -7.36 1.02 -2.74
CA PRO A 119 -8.09 2.28 -2.69
C PRO A 119 -8.34 2.73 -1.26
N GLY A 120 -8.15 4.05 -1.00
CA GLY A 120 -8.30 4.65 0.31
C GLY A 120 -9.75 5.05 0.64
N GLY A 121 -10.07 4.96 1.92
CA GLY A 121 -11.32 5.43 2.52
C GLY A 121 -11.24 5.37 4.03
N LEU A 122 -12.22 5.94 4.72
CA LEU A 122 -12.32 5.91 6.17
C LEU A 122 -13.69 5.42 6.66
N THR A 123 -14.73 5.63 5.90
CA THR A 123 -16.07 5.19 6.28
C THR A 123 -16.36 3.77 5.78
N PRO A 124 -17.22 2.99 6.47
CA PRO A 124 -17.62 1.65 6.00
C PRO A 124 -18.16 1.65 4.57
N THR A 125 -18.92 2.70 4.17
CA THR A 125 -19.47 2.83 2.82
C THR A 125 -18.37 2.97 1.77
N GLU A 126 -17.37 3.83 2.00
CA GLU A 126 -16.25 4.01 1.06
C GLU A 126 -15.45 2.71 0.91
N LEU A 127 -15.09 2.09 2.04
CA LEU A 127 -14.28 0.89 2.07
C LEU A 127 -15.02 -0.29 1.43
N PHE A 128 -16.30 -0.47 1.74
CA PHE A 128 -17.09 -1.57 1.18
C PHE A 128 -17.35 -1.37 -0.31
N SER A 129 -17.65 -0.14 -0.76
CA SER A 129 -17.80 0.16 -2.20
C SER A 129 -16.52 -0.13 -2.99
N ALA A 130 -15.35 0.19 -2.43
CA ALA A 130 -14.07 -0.16 -3.04
C ALA A 130 -13.85 -1.68 -3.08
N TRP A 131 -14.21 -2.38 -2.01
CA TRP A 131 -14.12 -3.83 -1.92
C TRP A 131 -15.02 -4.52 -2.95
N GLU A 132 -16.29 -4.12 -3.04
CA GLU A 132 -17.23 -4.64 -4.04
C GLU A 132 -16.77 -4.37 -5.48
N ALA A 133 -16.10 -3.25 -5.72
CA ALA A 133 -15.54 -2.92 -7.02
C ALA A 133 -14.32 -3.78 -7.42
N GLY A 134 -13.83 -4.67 -6.55
CA GLY A 134 -12.75 -5.60 -6.84
C GLY A 134 -11.37 -5.19 -6.33
N ALA A 135 -11.28 -4.22 -5.41
CA ALA A 135 -10.00 -3.85 -4.79
C ALA A 135 -9.27 -5.07 -4.20
N THR A 136 -7.95 -5.12 -4.34
CA THR A 136 -7.09 -6.16 -3.74
C THR A 136 -7.22 -6.18 -2.22
N ALA A 137 -7.14 -5.02 -1.60
CA ALA A 137 -7.53 -4.73 -0.23
C ALA A 137 -7.86 -3.24 -0.15
N VAL A 138 -8.61 -2.82 0.87
CA VAL A 138 -8.95 -1.41 1.05
C VAL A 138 -7.97 -0.73 2.00
N LYS A 139 -7.55 0.49 1.68
CA LYS A 139 -6.67 1.28 2.53
C LYS A 139 -7.50 2.06 3.55
N ILE A 140 -7.35 1.78 4.84
CA ILE A 140 -7.93 2.60 5.91
C ILE A 140 -7.02 3.82 6.09
N PHE A 141 -7.53 5.03 5.77
CA PHE A 141 -6.74 6.26 5.80
C PHE A 141 -7.56 7.49 6.23
N PRO A 142 -7.04 8.30 7.19
CA PRO A 142 -5.88 8.08 8.04
C PRO A 142 -6.18 7.10 9.19
N ALA A 143 -5.34 6.06 9.37
CA ALA A 143 -5.60 4.96 10.29
C ALA A 143 -5.47 5.35 11.78
N GLU A 144 -4.59 6.32 12.11
CA GLU A 144 -4.42 6.82 13.48
C GLU A 144 -5.72 7.40 14.07
N THR A 145 -6.62 7.90 13.20
CA THR A 145 -7.90 8.49 13.62
C THR A 145 -8.85 7.45 14.25
N VAL A 146 -8.76 6.20 13.82
CA VAL A 146 -9.72 5.13 14.20
C VAL A 146 -9.11 4.01 15.03
N GLY A 147 -7.82 3.71 14.84
CA GLY A 147 -7.10 2.65 15.55
C GLY A 147 -7.46 1.21 15.13
N PRO A 148 -6.71 0.20 15.63
CA PRO A 148 -6.82 -1.19 15.17
C PRO A 148 -8.20 -1.83 15.36
N GLN A 149 -8.94 -1.46 16.39
CA GLN A 149 -10.29 -1.99 16.66
C GLN A 149 -11.26 -1.73 15.50
N TYR A 150 -11.04 -0.65 14.73
CA TYR A 150 -11.86 -0.33 13.59
C TYR A 150 -11.83 -1.44 12.52
N GLY A 151 -10.66 -2.01 12.24
CA GLY A 151 -10.53 -3.15 11.32
C GLY A 151 -11.34 -4.36 11.77
N SER A 152 -11.28 -4.70 13.07
CA SER A 152 -12.08 -5.79 13.63
C SER A 152 -13.59 -5.52 13.54
N HIS A 153 -14.02 -4.27 13.77
CA HIS A 153 -15.44 -3.89 13.64
C HIS A 153 -15.95 -3.96 12.21
N LEU A 154 -15.13 -3.57 11.22
CA LEU A 154 -15.47 -3.70 9.79
C LEU A 154 -15.69 -5.17 9.38
N ARG A 155 -14.89 -6.08 9.91
CA ARG A 155 -15.00 -7.51 9.60
C ARG A 155 -16.24 -8.18 10.21
N GLY A 156 -16.92 -7.56 11.16
CA GLY A 156 -18.20 -8.03 11.66
C GLY A 156 -19.24 -8.16 10.54
N PRO A 157 -19.66 -7.06 9.91
CA PRO A 157 -20.57 -7.08 8.75
C PRO A 157 -19.90 -7.53 7.43
N PHE A 158 -18.59 -7.42 7.29
CA PHE A 158 -17.84 -7.71 6.06
C PHE A 158 -16.67 -8.68 6.34
N PRO A 159 -16.93 -9.97 6.61
CA PRO A 159 -15.93 -10.92 7.09
C PRO A 159 -14.76 -11.13 6.11
N ASP A 160 -15.02 -11.03 4.81
CA ASP A 160 -14.03 -11.25 3.75
C ASP A 160 -13.25 -9.99 3.37
N LEU A 161 -13.63 -8.83 3.91
CA LEU A 161 -12.99 -7.56 3.59
C LEU A 161 -11.53 -7.57 4.04
N GLN A 162 -10.62 -7.40 3.08
CA GLN A 162 -9.20 -7.24 3.33
C GLN A 162 -8.83 -5.76 3.43
N PHE A 163 -7.98 -5.40 4.37
CA PHE A 163 -7.60 -4.00 4.57
C PHE A 163 -6.13 -3.81 4.93
N VAL A 164 -5.61 -2.62 4.59
CA VAL A 164 -4.26 -2.13 4.89
C VAL A 164 -4.40 -0.79 5.61
N PRO A 165 -4.07 -0.67 6.89
CA PRO A 165 -4.03 0.61 7.58
C PRO A 165 -2.85 1.46 7.09
N SER A 166 -3.07 2.77 6.96
CA SER A 166 -2.08 3.75 6.51
C SER A 166 -2.30 5.09 7.19
N GLY A 167 -1.19 5.80 7.49
CA GLY A 167 -1.24 7.11 8.14
C GLY A 167 -1.20 7.01 9.67
N GLY A 168 -0.08 7.48 10.24
CA GLY A 168 0.16 7.49 11.68
C GLY A 168 0.54 6.15 12.30
N ILE A 169 0.87 5.13 11.50
CA ILE A 169 1.24 3.80 12.02
C ILE A 169 2.66 3.85 12.62
N GLY A 170 2.75 3.64 13.92
CA GLY A 170 3.99 3.46 14.65
C GLY A 170 4.44 2.00 14.72
N LEU A 171 5.66 1.78 15.23
CA LEU A 171 6.21 0.43 15.39
C LEU A 171 5.34 -0.46 16.29
N GLU A 172 4.83 0.12 17.39
CA GLU A 172 4.00 -0.59 18.39
C GLU A 172 2.59 -0.93 17.86
N ASP A 173 2.15 -0.27 16.79
CA ASP A 173 0.84 -0.51 16.19
C ASP A 173 0.83 -1.70 15.24
N ILE A 174 2.00 -2.10 14.71
CA ILE A 174 2.11 -3.17 13.71
C ILE A 174 1.43 -4.47 14.17
N PRO A 175 1.83 -5.08 15.31
CA PRO A 175 1.22 -6.35 15.75
C PRO A 175 -0.27 -6.18 16.08
N ARG A 176 -0.70 -5.01 16.53
CA ARG A 176 -2.11 -4.72 16.85
C ARG A 176 -2.98 -4.67 15.59
N TRP A 177 -2.50 -4.03 14.52
CA TRP A 177 -3.21 -3.98 13.24
C TRP A 177 -3.24 -5.33 12.53
N LEU A 178 -2.11 -6.05 12.53
CA LEU A 178 -2.04 -7.40 11.96
C LEU A 178 -2.93 -8.37 12.74
N GLY A 179 -2.92 -8.28 14.08
CA GLY A 179 -3.82 -9.05 14.96
C GLY A 179 -5.31 -8.71 14.77
N ALA A 180 -5.64 -7.49 14.32
CA ALA A 180 -7.00 -7.09 13.95
C ALA A 180 -7.41 -7.61 12.56
N GLY A 181 -6.51 -8.28 11.83
CA GLY A 181 -6.76 -8.89 10.53
C GLY A 181 -6.33 -8.04 9.32
N ALA A 182 -5.49 -7.02 9.52
CA ALA A 182 -4.86 -6.32 8.40
C ALA A 182 -3.99 -7.28 7.58
N VAL A 183 -4.04 -7.19 6.25
CA VAL A 183 -3.21 -8.02 5.36
C VAL A 183 -1.78 -7.48 5.26
N ALA A 184 -1.59 -6.20 5.54
CA ALA A 184 -0.30 -5.51 5.67
C ALA A 184 -0.51 -4.19 6.43
N VAL A 185 0.57 -3.53 6.82
CA VAL A 185 0.59 -2.15 7.34
C VAL A 185 1.37 -1.24 6.40
N SER A 186 0.93 0.00 6.22
CA SER A 186 1.58 0.98 5.35
C SER A 186 2.19 2.09 6.20
N MET A 187 3.53 2.22 6.16
CA MET A 187 4.31 3.07 7.06
C MET A 187 5.13 4.11 6.30
N GLY A 188 4.95 5.38 6.66
CA GLY A 188 5.75 6.50 6.15
C GLY A 188 6.80 6.95 7.15
N GLY A 189 6.65 8.17 7.68
CA GLY A 189 7.59 8.84 8.57
C GLY A 189 8.19 8.00 9.70
N PRO A 190 7.42 7.23 10.47
CA PRO A 190 7.95 6.40 11.55
C PRO A 190 9.00 5.36 11.11
N LEU A 191 8.90 4.85 9.88
CA LEU A 191 9.90 3.96 9.29
C LEU A 191 11.02 4.76 8.60
N ILE A 192 10.66 5.70 7.74
CA ILE A 192 11.61 6.38 6.84
C ILE A 192 12.47 7.41 7.60
N GLY A 193 11.89 8.12 8.57
CA GLY A 193 12.59 9.19 9.29
C GLY A 193 13.06 10.29 8.34
N ASP A 194 14.34 10.63 8.43
CA ASP A 194 15.01 11.66 7.63
C ASP A 194 15.83 11.09 6.46
N ALA A 195 15.75 9.79 6.18
CA ALA A 195 16.60 9.12 5.17
C ALA A 195 16.48 9.73 3.76
N LEU A 196 15.27 10.19 3.36
CA LEU A 196 15.02 10.88 2.09
C LEU A 196 15.46 12.37 2.08
N LYS A 197 16.01 12.85 3.20
CA LYS A 197 16.52 14.22 3.36
C LYS A 197 18.01 14.24 3.69
N GLY A 198 18.73 13.18 3.29
CA GLY A 198 20.17 13.05 3.58
C GLY A 198 20.48 12.51 4.97
N GLY A 199 19.50 12.01 5.71
CA GLY A 199 19.69 11.40 7.02
C GLY A 199 20.40 10.05 6.99
N SER A 200 20.57 9.45 8.18
CA SER A 200 21.34 8.22 8.35
C SER A 200 20.66 6.99 7.76
N LEU A 201 21.31 6.35 6.81
CA LEU A 201 20.88 5.06 6.25
C LEU A 201 21.03 3.90 7.25
N ASP A 202 22.00 3.96 8.18
CA ASP A 202 22.15 2.97 9.25
C ASP A 202 20.97 3.04 10.22
N ALA A 203 20.48 4.24 10.51
CA ALA A 203 19.27 4.43 11.32
C ALA A 203 18.02 3.90 10.60
N LEU A 204 17.92 4.09 9.27
CA LEU A 204 16.87 3.48 8.45
C LEU A 204 16.94 1.96 8.51
N ALA A 205 18.11 1.36 8.29
CA ALA A 205 18.32 -0.08 8.36
C ALA A 205 17.91 -0.65 9.73
N SER A 206 18.24 0.03 10.82
CA SER A 206 17.84 -0.36 12.16
C SER A 206 16.31 -0.32 12.35
N ARG A 207 15.63 0.73 11.85
CA ARG A 207 14.16 0.82 11.88
C ARG A 207 13.51 -0.26 11.03
N ALA A 208 14.04 -0.52 9.82
CA ALA A 208 13.52 -1.56 8.92
C ALA A 208 13.54 -2.95 9.59
N ARG A 209 14.67 -3.35 10.21
CA ARG A 209 14.76 -4.63 10.94
C ARG A 209 13.73 -4.73 12.06
N ARG A 210 13.56 -3.68 12.87
CA ARG A 210 12.56 -3.66 13.95
C ARG A 210 11.12 -3.76 13.43
N VAL A 211 10.83 -3.14 12.28
CA VAL A 211 9.52 -3.21 11.63
C VAL A 211 9.25 -4.64 11.13
N VAL A 212 10.24 -5.29 10.52
CA VAL A 212 10.13 -6.69 10.07
C VAL A 212 9.93 -7.64 11.25
N GLU A 213 10.67 -7.44 12.34
CA GLU A 213 10.52 -8.22 13.58
C GLU A 213 9.11 -8.07 14.15
N ALA A 214 8.63 -6.82 14.32
CA ALA A 214 7.28 -6.56 14.82
C ALA A 214 6.17 -7.12 13.91
N ALA A 215 6.39 -7.16 12.60
CA ALA A 215 5.46 -7.75 11.64
C ALA A 215 5.44 -9.30 11.68
N SER A 216 6.45 -9.92 12.26
CA SER A 216 6.56 -11.38 12.42
C SER A 216 5.89 -11.90 13.71
N GLU A 217 5.59 -11.04 14.66
CA GLU A 217 4.93 -11.35 15.95
C GLU A 217 3.40 -11.49 15.81
N ARG A 218 2.93 -12.38 14.91
CA ARG A 218 1.48 -12.59 14.64
C ARG A 218 0.86 -13.61 15.58
#